data_93d16750cf81746958274ec72b58d4c0
#
_entry.id   93d16750cf81746958274ec72b58d4c0
#
_cell.length_a   1.000
_cell.length_b   1.000
_cell.length_c   1.000
_cell.angle_alpha   90.00
_cell.angle_beta   90.00
_cell.angle_gamma   90.00
#
_symmetry.space_group_name_H-M   'P 1'
#
loop_
_entity.id
_entity.type
_entity.pdbx_description
1 polymer ?
#
loop_
_entity_poly.entity_id
_entity_poly.type
_entity_poly.pdbx_seq_one_letter_code
_entity_poly.pdbx_strand_id
1 'polypeptide(L)'
;MESEVLRLAEFFDLFKSESTEWVMPENYVGNLDSSNESVTELFESLLERLEIDASRVRLHFSLEEVSTVSGMVLTHNSDSAIDTDSKQLRSDFKSDVVVGSNVVYSAVPSELVRILVTEKLILNGYADVNDVDLGFSAEVATALFGFGLFTVNETVACNQVTSAMTSYFSIKKLGAINSFGIGFLLALIGWKSGRSDRNIANYLRPDAALSFKRSLKYLDKTNDSLLADHNLLRLESSSSISALEAYLKTDSASTLIWVMRLIESRSELPRDTGQIKPTLFGLLDHKDQFVNQLALHLISFAEKLDDNETVRLAKVTQSKDEWSNA
;
A
#
# COMPACT_ATOMS: atom_id res chain seq x y z
N MET A 1 0.84 5.37 -0.42
CA MET A 1 0.29 4.32 -1.30
C MET A 1 0.81 4.46 -2.74
N GLU A 2 0.53 5.54 -3.47
CA GLU A 2 1.00 5.71 -4.87
C GLU A 2 2.52 5.56 -5.01
N SER A 3 3.30 6.16 -4.11
CA SER A 3 4.76 6.01 -4.09
C SER A 3 5.21 4.55 -3.92
N GLU A 4 4.50 3.80 -3.10
CA GLU A 4 4.81 2.39 -2.88
C GLU A 4 4.43 1.53 -4.09
N VAL A 5 3.30 1.83 -4.74
CA VAL A 5 2.91 1.20 -6.01
C VAL A 5 4.02 1.38 -7.05
N LEU A 6 4.56 2.59 -7.14
CA LEU A 6 5.62 2.89 -8.09
C LEU A 6 6.94 2.17 -7.77
N ARG A 7 7.38 2.22 -6.50
CA ARG A 7 8.61 1.54 -6.06
C ARG A 7 8.54 0.04 -6.33
N LEU A 8 7.43 -0.60 -5.98
CA LEU A 8 7.22 -2.03 -6.23
C LEU A 8 7.12 -2.35 -7.71
N ALA A 9 6.38 -1.54 -8.47
CA ALA A 9 6.22 -1.75 -9.90
C ALA A 9 7.55 -1.59 -10.66
N GLU A 10 8.41 -0.65 -10.25
CA GLU A 10 9.74 -0.49 -10.80
C GLU A 10 10.66 -1.64 -10.39
N PHE A 11 10.67 -2.03 -9.12
CA PHE A 11 11.50 -3.11 -8.60
C PHE A 11 11.21 -4.45 -9.29
N PHE A 12 9.93 -4.77 -9.52
CA PHE A 12 9.50 -6.00 -10.18
C PHE A 12 9.21 -5.85 -11.68
N ASP A 13 9.46 -4.68 -12.27
CA ASP A 13 9.23 -4.37 -13.70
C ASP A 13 7.79 -4.62 -14.19
N LEU A 14 6.79 -4.44 -13.30
CA LEU A 14 5.41 -4.92 -13.50
C LEU A 14 4.61 -4.11 -14.53
N PHE A 15 4.89 -2.82 -14.74
CA PHE A 15 4.14 -2.02 -15.71
C PHE A 15 4.66 -2.12 -17.14
N LYS A 16 5.77 -2.82 -17.37
CA LYS A 16 6.32 -3.04 -18.70
C LYS A 16 5.77 -4.32 -19.35
N SER A 17 5.30 -5.27 -18.55
CA SER A 17 4.72 -6.51 -19.05
C SER A 17 3.20 -6.34 -19.21
N GLU A 18 2.64 -6.77 -20.34
CA GLU A 18 1.19 -6.82 -20.59
C GLU A 18 0.45 -7.83 -19.70
N SER A 19 1.15 -8.51 -18.78
CA SER A 19 0.75 -9.82 -18.25
C SER A 19 0.13 -9.82 -16.84
N THR A 20 -0.07 -8.70 -16.16
CA THR A 20 -0.73 -8.75 -14.84
C THR A 20 -2.25 -8.78 -14.98
N GLU A 21 -2.80 -9.93 -15.36
CA GLU A 21 -4.25 -10.15 -15.29
C GLU A 21 -4.72 -10.20 -13.83
N TRP A 22 -5.92 -9.67 -13.58
CA TRP A 22 -6.58 -9.86 -12.29
C TRP A 22 -6.86 -11.33 -12.07
N VAL A 23 -6.39 -11.86 -10.96
CA VAL A 23 -6.69 -13.24 -10.56
C VAL A 23 -8.08 -13.25 -9.94
N MET A 24 -8.98 -13.98 -10.59
CA MET A 24 -10.36 -14.09 -10.12
C MET A 24 -10.43 -15.11 -8.99
N PRO A 25 -11.03 -14.76 -7.84
CA PRO A 25 -11.16 -15.70 -6.71
C PRO A 25 -11.84 -17.00 -7.08
N GLU A 26 -12.78 -16.99 -8.00
CA GLU A 26 -13.52 -18.16 -8.49
C GLU A 26 -12.61 -19.26 -9.05
N ASN A 27 -11.48 -18.89 -9.61
CA ASN A 27 -10.51 -19.84 -10.16
C ASN A 27 -9.76 -20.62 -9.08
N TYR A 28 -9.79 -20.16 -7.83
CA TYR A 28 -9.04 -20.74 -6.72
C TYR A 28 -9.92 -21.20 -5.55
N VAL A 29 -11.01 -20.47 -5.26
CA VAL A 29 -11.86 -20.71 -4.08
C VAL A 29 -12.92 -21.78 -4.37
N GLY A 30 -13.34 -21.96 -5.63
CA GLY A 30 -14.41 -22.89 -5.99
C GLY A 30 -14.12 -24.37 -5.71
N ASN A 31 -12.84 -24.72 -5.51
CA ASN A 31 -12.38 -26.09 -5.27
C ASN A 31 -11.78 -26.29 -3.87
N LEU A 32 -11.74 -25.25 -3.04
CA LEU A 32 -11.16 -25.36 -1.71
C LEU A 32 -12.16 -26.03 -0.76
N ASP A 33 -12.02 -27.33 -0.58
CA ASP A 33 -12.66 -28.04 0.53
C ASP A 33 -11.84 -27.81 1.82
N SER A 34 -12.41 -28.18 2.98
CA SER A 34 -11.74 -28.03 4.28
C SER A 34 -10.73 -29.14 4.52
N SER A 35 -9.89 -29.45 3.54
CA SER A 35 -8.85 -30.48 3.63
C SER A 35 -7.44 -29.90 3.51
N ASN A 36 -6.47 -30.57 4.13
CA ASN A 36 -5.06 -30.21 4.01
C ASN A 36 -4.56 -30.38 2.56
N GLU A 37 -5.14 -31.29 1.80
CA GLU A 37 -4.79 -31.53 0.39
C GLU A 37 -5.12 -30.31 -0.46
N SER A 38 -6.35 -29.78 -0.35
CA SER A 38 -6.75 -28.58 -1.09
C SER A 38 -5.90 -27.34 -0.74
N VAL A 39 -5.51 -27.20 0.54
CA VAL A 39 -4.62 -26.12 0.98
C VAL A 39 -3.23 -26.30 0.37
N THR A 40 -2.72 -27.54 0.29
CA THR A 40 -1.43 -27.84 -0.32
C THR A 40 -1.44 -27.55 -1.84
N GLU A 41 -2.47 -27.96 -2.55
CA GLU A 41 -2.63 -27.69 -3.98
C GLU A 41 -2.68 -26.18 -4.27
N LEU A 42 -3.43 -25.44 -3.45
CA LEU A 42 -3.48 -23.98 -3.55
C LEU A 42 -2.10 -23.34 -3.28
N PHE A 43 -1.41 -23.80 -2.25
CA PHE A 43 -0.07 -23.32 -1.90
C PHE A 43 0.92 -23.52 -3.06
N GLU A 44 0.97 -24.73 -3.64
CA GLU A 44 1.85 -25.06 -4.77
C GLU A 44 1.53 -24.20 -6.00
N SER A 45 0.25 -24.04 -6.34
CA SER A 45 -0.21 -23.19 -7.44
C SER A 45 0.17 -21.72 -7.24
N LEU A 46 0.13 -21.21 -6.00
CA LEU A 46 0.54 -19.84 -5.69
C LEU A 46 2.05 -19.67 -5.76
N LEU A 47 2.85 -20.66 -5.31
CA LEU A 47 4.31 -20.62 -5.45
C LEU A 47 4.71 -20.52 -6.92
N GLU A 48 4.11 -21.34 -7.79
CA GLU A 48 4.38 -21.31 -9.23
C GLU A 48 4.02 -19.93 -9.82
N ARG A 49 2.82 -19.43 -9.54
CA ARG A 49 2.34 -18.15 -10.09
C ARG A 49 3.13 -16.94 -9.58
N LEU A 50 3.60 -16.99 -8.35
CA LEU A 50 4.44 -15.95 -7.75
C LEU A 50 5.93 -16.17 -8.08
N GLU A 51 6.28 -17.22 -8.83
CA GLU A 51 7.67 -17.56 -9.16
C GLU A 51 8.57 -17.64 -7.92
N ILE A 52 8.06 -18.28 -6.86
CA ILE A 52 8.80 -18.51 -5.62
C ILE A 52 9.42 -19.90 -5.68
N ASP A 53 10.72 -19.97 -5.38
CA ASP A 53 11.43 -21.26 -5.29
C ASP A 53 10.88 -22.10 -4.14
N ALA A 54 10.21 -23.21 -4.47
CA ALA A 54 9.62 -24.15 -3.51
C ALA A 54 10.63 -24.75 -2.52
N SER A 55 11.94 -24.70 -2.82
CA SER A 55 12.97 -25.13 -1.88
C SER A 55 13.18 -24.17 -0.70
N ARG A 56 12.68 -22.93 -0.83
CA ARG A 56 12.82 -21.86 0.15
C ARG A 56 11.65 -21.76 1.12
N VAL A 57 10.45 -22.22 0.71
CA VAL A 57 9.22 -22.07 1.49
C VAL A 57 8.53 -23.43 1.64
N ARG A 58 8.17 -23.79 2.86
CA ARG A 58 7.51 -25.06 3.16
C ARG A 58 6.18 -24.82 3.84
N LEU A 59 5.22 -25.70 3.56
CA LEU A 59 3.90 -25.72 4.23
C LEU A 59 3.91 -26.77 5.34
N HIS A 60 3.49 -26.38 6.53
CA HIS A 60 3.35 -27.26 7.69
C HIS A 60 1.94 -27.20 8.28
N PHE A 61 1.35 -28.34 8.58
CA PHE A 61 0.11 -28.44 9.34
C PHE A 61 0.43 -28.80 10.80
N SER A 62 0.03 -27.90 11.72
CA SER A 62 0.22 -28.07 13.16
C SER A 62 -1.05 -28.60 13.83
N LEU A 63 -0.90 -29.47 14.80
CA LEU A 63 -1.99 -29.89 15.68
C LEU A 63 -2.30 -28.85 16.76
N GLU A 64 -1.42 -27.87 16.95
CA GLU A 64 -1.58 -26.77 17.89
C GLU A 64 -2.28 -25.58 17.24
N GLU A 65 -2.92 -24.76 18.09
CA GLU A 65 -3.49 -23.50 17.63
C GLU A 65 -2.39 -22.48 17.34
N VAL A 66 -2.57 -21.72 16.25
CA VAL A 66 -1.71 -20.59 15.92
C VAL A 66 -2.39 -19.31 16.39
N SER A 67 -1.65 -18.43 17.09
CA SER A 67 -2.20 -17.22 17.73
C SER A 67 -2.50 -16.08 16.75
N THR A 68 -2.84 -16.39 15.51
CA THR A 68 -3.29 -15.44 14.49
C THR A 68 -4.79 -15.55 14.24
N VAL A 69 -5.37 -14.54 13.62
CA VAL A 69 -6.81 -14.52 13.32
C VAL A 69 -7.21 -15.58 12.31
N SER A 70 -6.36 -15.82 11.32
CA SER A 70 -6.57 -16.80 10.26
C SER A 70 -6.20 -18.24 10.67
N GLY A 71 -5.48 -18.40 11.79
CA GLY A 71 -4.88 -19.67 12.15
C GLY A 71 -3.66 -20.04 11.30
N MET A 72 -3.04 -19.07 10.63
CA MET A 72 -1.86 -19.25 9.80
C MET A 72 -0.77 -18.25 10.18
N VAL A 73 0.50 -18.64 10.08
CA VAL A 73 1.64 -17.76 10.36
C VAL A 73 2.82 -18.10 9.45
N LEU A 74 3.59 -17.07 9.09
CA LEU A 74 4.88 -17.19 8.44
C LEU A 74 5.97 -17.14 9.50
N THR A 75 6.87 -18.11 9.47
CA THR A 75 8.05 -18.17 10.36
C THR A 75 9.32 -18.31 9.52
N HIS A 76 10.41 -17.78 10.02
CA HIS A 76 11.70 -17.81 9.33
C HIS A 76 12.75 -18.48 10.21
N ASN A 77 13.72 -19.14 9.59
CA ASN A 77 14.85 -19.76 10.29
C ASN A 77 15.92 -18.76 10.72
N SER A 78 15.77 -17.49 10.34
CA SER A 78 16.69 -16.39 10.67
C SER A 78 15.94 -15.07 10.77
N ASP A 79 16.44 -14.15 11.62
CA ASP A 79 15.87 -12.81 11.81
C ASP A 79 16.14 -11.86 10.63
N SER A 80 17.04 -12.24 9.71
CA SER A 80 17.32 -11.47 8.49
C SER A 80 17.54 -12.40 7.31
N ALA A 81 16.92 -12.07 6.20
CA ALA A 81 17.11 -12.75 4.93
C ALA A 81 18.38 -12.31 4.22
N ILE A 82 18.88 -11.12 4.55
CA ILE A 82 20.06 -10.51 3.91
C ILE A 82 21.29 -10.75 4.77
N ASP A 83 22.35 -11.22 4.16
CA ASP A 83 23.66 -11.30 4.79
C ASP A 83 24.23 -9.90 4.97
N THR A 84 24.60 -9.55 6.20
CA THR A 84 25.05 -8.20 6.58
C THR A 84 26.34 -7.78 5.89
N ASP A 85 27.20 -8.75 5.60
CA ASP A 85 28.53 -8.50 5.03
C ASP A 85 28.49 -8.45 3.50
N SER A 86 27.80 -9.40 2.88
CA SER A 86 27.69 -9.51 1.41
C SER A 86 26.56 -8.69 0.80
N LYS A 87 25.56 -8.27 1.60
CA LYS A 87 24.31 -7.64 1.17
C LYS A 87 23.52 -8.48 0.16
N GLN A 88 23.68 -9.79 0.23
CA GLN A 88 23.00 -10.75 -0.62
C GLN A 88 22.03 -11.63 0.18
N LEU A 89 21.05 -12.20 -0.51
CA LEU A 89 20.15 -13.18 0.10
C LEU A 89 20.94 -14.38 0.62
N ARG A 90 20.75 -14.72 1.89
CA ARG A 90 21.39 -15.87 2.54
C ARG A 90 20.98 -17.16 1.85
N SER A 91 21.94 -18.00 1.53
CA SER A 91 21.70 -19.29 0.85
C SER A 91 20.91 -20.29 1.73
N ASP A 92 21.01 -20.15 3.04
CA ASP A 92 20.36 -20.99 4.05
C ASP A 92 19.02 -20.43 4.56
N PHE A 93 18.61 -19.23 4.10
CA PHE A 93 17.33 -18.62 4.50
C PHE A 93 16.16 -19.45 3.98
N LYS A 94 15.28 -19.83 4.89
CA LYS A 94 14.07 -20.63 4.62
C LYS A 94 12.94 -20.16 5.50
N SER A 95 11.74 -20.36 4.99
CA SER A 95 10.50 -19.97 5.65
C SER A 95 9.55 -21.15 5.73
N ASP A 96 8.77 -21.18 6.80
CA ASP A 96 7.72 -22.15 7.00
C ASP A 96 6.36 -21.42 7.13
N VAL A 97 5.40 -21.81 6.31
CA VAL A 97 4.00 -21.42 6.45
C VAL A 97 3.33 -22.45 7.34
N VAL A 98 2.97 -22.05 8.55
CA VAL A 98 2.35 -22.95 9.52
C VAL A 98 0.85 -22.73 9.54
N VAL A 99 0.09 -23.80 9.30
CA VAL A 99 -1.37 -23.84 9.37
C VAL A 99 -1.75 -24.55 10.66
N GLY A 100 -2.37 -23.82 11.58
CA GLY A 100 -2.78 -24.35 12.89
C GLY A 100 -4.10 -25.10 12.85
N SER A 101 -4.40 -25.82 13.93
CA SER A 101 -5.66 -26.55 14.09
C SER A 101 -6.90 -25.64 14.15
N ASN A 102 -6.71 -24.35 14.41
CA ASN A 102 -7.74 -23.31 14.46
C ASN A 102 -7.88 -22.52 13.13
N VAL A 103 -7.41 -23.09 12.01
CA VAL A 103 -7.45 -22.42 10.70
C VAL A 103 -8.90 -22.11 10.27
N VAL A 104 -9.09 -20.89 9.75
CA VAL A 104 -10.35 -20.44 9.17
C VAL A 104 -10.27 -20.67 7.66
N TYR A 105 -10.80 -21.79 7.17
CA TYR A 105 -10.65 -22.21 5.76
C TYR A 105 -11.14 -21.19 4.74
N SER A 106 -12.18 -20.41 5.04
CA SER A 106 -12.64 -19.35 4.14
C SER A 106 -11.62 -18.22 3.96
N ALA A 107 -10.72 -18.01 4.95
CA ALA A 107 -9.67 -17.00 4.88
C ALA A 107 -8.34 -17.53 4.28
N VAL A 108 -8.21 -18.86 4.09
CA VAL A 108 -6.97 -19.48 3.62
C VAL A 108 -6.47 -18.89 2.30
N PRO A 109 -7.28 -18.68 1.25
CA PRO A 109 -6.77 -18.14 0.00
C PRO A 109 -6.16 -16.76 0.13
N SER A 110 -6.84 -15.86 0.81
CA SER A 110 -6.37 -14.49 1.00
C SER A 110 -5.13 -14.42 1.89
N GLU A 111 -5.07 -15.25 2.90
CA GLU A 111 -3.94 -15.28 3.84
C GLU A 111 -2.70 -15.93 3.23
N LEU A 112 -2.86 -17.04 2.50
CA LEU A 112 -1.76 -17.66 1.75
C LEU A 112 -1.16 -16.68 0.75
N VAL A 113 -2.00 -15.95 0.00
CA VAL A 113 -1.52 -14.92 -0.92
C VAL A 113 -0.72 -13.85 -0.19
N ARG A 114 -1.23 -13.30 0.94
CA ARG A 114 -0.49 -12.30 1.73
C ARG A 114 0.85 -12.83 2.22
N ILE A 115 0.85 -14.03 2.79
CA ILE A 115 2.06 -14.68 3.31
C ILE A 115 3.08 -14.88 2.19
N LEU A 116 2.68 -15.44 1.07
CA LEU A 116 3.60 -15.74 -0.04
C LEU A 116 4.09 -14.47 -0.75
N VAL A 117 3.25 -13.44 -0.86
CA VAL A 117 3.71 -12.15 -1.38
C VAL A 117 4.70 -11.49 -0.42
N THR A 118 4.45 -11.54 0.89
CA THR A 118 5.42 -11.08 1.89
C THR A 118 6.76 -11.79 1.71
N GLU A 119 6.73 -13.10 1.58
CA GLU A 119 7.92 -13.92 1.35
C GLU A 119 8.63 -13.55 0.04
N LYS A 120 7.87 -13.33 -1.05
CA LYS A 120 8.44 -12.87 -2.33
C LYS A 120 9.19 -11.55 -2.17
N LEU A 121 8.67 -10.59 -1.40
CA LEU A 121 9.35 -9.32 -1.14
C LEU A 121 10.68 -9.55 -0.41
N ILE A 122 10.68 -10.41 0.61
CA ILE A 122 11.87 -10.74 1.41
C ILE A 122 12.91 -11.47 0.56
N LEU A 123 12.52 -12.53 -0.16
CA LEU A 123 13.41 -13.34 -0.98
C LEU A 123 14.05 -12.57 -2.13
N ASN A 124 13.40 -11.53 -2.63
CA ASN A 124 13.95 -10.65 -3.66
C ASN A 124 14.74 -9.46 -3.09
N GLY A 125 14.84 -9.34 -1.76
CA GLY A 125 15.60 -8.26 -1.10
C GLY A 125 14.93 -6.88 -1.20
N TYR A 126 13.61 -6.84 -1.43
CA TYR A 126 12.86 -5.58 -1.40
C TYR A 126 12.67 -5.06 0.01
N ALA A 127 12.44 -5.96 0.96
CA ALA A 127 12.25 -5.66 2.37
C ALA A 127 12.94 -6.72 3.24
N ASP A 128 13.24 -6.38 4.50
CA ASP A 128 13.71 -7.36 5.48
C ASP A 128 12.54 -7.82 6.38
N VAL A 129 12.73 -8.95 7.05
CA VAL A 129 11.74 -9.57 7.96
C VAL A 129 11.21 -8.61 9.02
N ASN A 130 12.07 -7.69 9.50
CA ASN A 130 11.77 -6.75 10.58
C ASN A 130 11.32 -5.36 10.08
N ASP A 131 11.12 -5.17 8.79
CA ASP A 131 10.68 -3.87 8.26
C ASP A 131 9.27 -3.51 8.76
N VAL A 132 9.15 -2.33 9.36
CA VAL A 132 7.89 -1.85 9.95
C VAL A 132 6.77 -1.75 8.91
N ASP A 133 7.12 -1.39 7.67
CA ASP A 133 6.17 -1.19 6.58
C ASP A 133 5.95 -2.46 5.73
N LEU A 134 6.59 -3.59 6.08
CA LEU A 134 6.51 -4.84 5.31
C LEU A 134 5.06 -5.27 5.03
N GLY A 135 4.19 -5.22 6.03
CA GLY A 135 2.78 -5.59 5.87
C GLY A 135 2.03 -4.67 4.89
N PHE A 136 2.34 -3.37 4.89
CA PHE A 136 1.77 -2.42 3.95
C PHE A 136 2.27 -2.67 2.53
N SER A 137 3.58 -2.85 2.37
CA SER A 137 4.22 -3.16 1.08
C SER A 137 3.71 -4.47 0.50
N ALA A 138 3.52 -5.49 1.33
CA ALA A 138 2.97 -6.78 0.93
C ALA A 138 1.53 -6.66 0.41
N GLU A 139 0.67 -5.84 1.02
CA GLU A 139 -0.68 -5.62 0.51
C GLU A 139 -0.71 -4.86 -0.82
N VAL A 140 0.15 -3.84 -0.97
CA VAL A 140 0.32 -3.14 -2.25
C VAL A 140 0.83 -4.10 -3.32
N ALA A 141 1.84 -4.91 -3.01
CA ALA A 141 2.39 -5.92 -3.91
C ALA A 141 1.35 -6.98 -4.29
N THR A 142 0.53 -7.42 -3.33
CA THR A 142 -0.57 -8.37 -3.58
C THR A 142 -1.52 -7.84 -4.66
N ALA A 143 -1.89 -6.57 -4.60
CA ALA A 143 -2.72 -5.96 -5.63
C ALA A 143 -1.99 -5.84 -6.97
N LEU A 144 -0.70 -5.47 -6.96
CA LEU A 144 0.13 -5.36 -8.16
C LEU A 144 0.33 -6.70 -8.87
N PHE A 145 0.51 -7.79 -8.13
CA PHE A 145 0.60 -9.15 -8.69
C PHE A 145 -0.77 -9.72 -9.14
N GLY A 146 -1.84 -8.92 -9.05
CA GLY A 146 -3.16 -9.29 -9.55
C GLY A 146 -4.07 -9.94 -8.50
N PHE A 147 -3.62 -10.17 -7.28
CA PHE A 147 -4.38 -10.85 -6.22
C PHE A 147 -5.22 -9.92 -5.33
N GLY A 148 -5.31 -8.65 -5.65
CA GLY A 148 -6.02 -7.67 -4.81
C GLY A 148 -7.51 -7.99 -4.59
N LEU A 149 -8.15 -8.77 -5.46
CA LEU A 149 -9.53 -9.23 -5.29
C LEU A 149 -9.68 -10.24 -4.12
N PHE A 150 -8.63 -11.01 -3.82
CA PHE A 150 -8.63 -11.93 -2.68
C PHE A 150 -8.59 -11.17 -1.36
N THR A 151 -7.70 -10.20 -1.26
CA THR A 151 -7.45 -9.50 0.00
C THR A 151 -8.53 -8.50 0.34
N VAL A 152 -9.16 -7.85 -0.64
CA VAL A 152 -10.19 -6.82 -0.41
C VAL A 152 -11.44 -7.38 0.24
N ASN A 153 -11.85 -8.60 -0.13
CA ASN A 153 -13.05 -9.22 0.37
C ASN A 153 -12.87 -9.80 1.79
N GLU A 154 -11.62 -10.09 2.17
CA GLU A 154 -11.23 -10.66 3.45
C GLU A 154 -10.55 -9.63 4.39
N THR A 155 -10.79 -8.32 4.17
CA THR A 155 -10.24 -7.27 5.07
C THR A 155 -10.82 -7.29 6.48
N VAL A 156 -11.90 -8.05 6.68
CA VAL A 156 -12.57 -8.20 7.98
C VAL A 156 -12.92 -9.66 8.21
N ALA A 157 -12.31 -10.27 9.22
CA ALA A 157 -12.71 -11.59 9.71
C ALA A 157 -13.81 -11.45 10.76
N CYS A 158 -14.89 -12.19 10.56
CA CYS A 158 -15.99 -12.30 11.51
C CYS A 158 -15.99 -13.72 12.09
N ASN A 159 -15.59 -13.86 13.35
CA ASN A 159 -15.70 -15.13 14.06
C ASN A 159 -16.91 -15.09 14.98
N GLN A 160 -17.84 -16.00 14.76
CA GLN A 160 -18.96 -16.24 15.67
C GLN A 160 -18.72 -17.56 16.40
N VAL A 161 -18.48 -17.48 17.69
CA VAL A 161 -18.42 -18.66 18.56
C VAL A 161 -19.73 -18.72 19.32
N THR A 162 -20.52 -19.75 19.02
CA THR A 162 -21.80 -20.00 19.70
C THR A 162 -21.61 -21.18 20.67
N SER A 163 -21.76 -20.93 21.96
CA SER A 163 -21.90 -21.96 22.99
C SER A 163 -23.37 -22.11 23.36
N ALA A 164 -23.71 -23.15 24.10
CA ALA A 164 -25.10 -23.43 24.52
C ALA A 164 -25.80 -22.26 25.27
N MET A 165 -25.04 -21.31 25.81
CA MET A 165 -25.57 -20.20 26.63
C MET A 165 -25.11 -18.81 26.16
N THR A 166 -24.11 -18.69 25.30
CA THR A 166 -23.54 -17.39 24.89
C THR A 166 -23.05 -17.44 23.46
N SER A 167 -23.35 -16.36 22.70
CA SER A 167 -22.76 -16.14 21.40
C SER A 167 -21.79 -14.97 21.50
N TYR A 168 -20.53 -15.22 21.17
CA TYR A 168 -19.52 -14.18 21.07
C TYR A 168 -19.32 -13.85 19.59
N PHE A 169 -19.36 -12.56 19.29
CA PHE A 169 -19.09 -12.05 17.97
C PHE A 169 -17.77 -11.27 18.01
N SER A 170 -16.78 -11.70 17.25
CA SER A 170 -15.50 -11.03 17.12
C SER A 170 -15.31 -10.54 15.69
N ILE A 171 -15.13 -9.24 15.54
CA ILE A 171 -14.77 -8.62 14.26
C ILE A 171 -13.31 -8.19 14.37
N LYS A 172 -12.46 -8.71 13.50
CA LYS A 172 -11.06 -8.34 13.45
C LYS A 172 -10.71 -7.84 12.04
N LYS A 173 -9.95 -6.73 11.98
CA LYS A 173 -9.37 -6.25 10.74
C LYS A 173 -8.23 -7.18 10.34
N LEU A 174 -8.24 -7.62 9.08
CA LEU A 174 -7.13 -8.31 8.44
C LEU A 174 -6.41 -7.33 7.52
N GLY A 175 -5.08 -7.42 7.50
CA GLY A 175 -4.25 -6.61 6.65
C GLY A 175 -3.97 -5.18 7.15
N ALA A 176 -3.02 -4.52 6.49
CA ALA A 176 -2.55 -3.16 6.81
C ALA A 176 -3.45 -2.08 6.20
N ILE A 177 -4.03 -2.34 5.02
CA ILE A 177 -4.87 -1.41 4.27
C ILE A 177 -6.35 -1.72 4.53
N ASN A 178 -7.19 -0.71 4.67
CA ASN A 178 -8.63 -0.92 4.79
C ASN A 178 -9.27 -1.12 3.40
N SER A 179 -10.52 -1.61 3.36
CA SER A 179 -11.22 -1.91 2.12
C SER A 179 -11.37 -0.70 1.18
N PHE A 180 -11.55 0.52 1.71
CA PHE A 180 -11.54 1.75 0.91
C PHE A 180 -10.18 1.99 0.25
N GLY A 181 -9.09 1.82 1.01
CA GLY A 181 -7.73 1.96 0.51
C GLY A 181 -7.40 0.93 -0.57
N ILE A 182 -7.82 -0.32 -0.40
CA ILE A 182 -7.63 -1.36 -1.42
C ILE A 182 -8.48 -1.05 -2.66
N GLY A 183 -9.73 -0.57 -2.51
CA GLY A 183 -10.55 -0.13 -3.63
C GLY A 183 -9.89 0.99 -4.44
N PHE A 184 -9.27 1.97 -3.77
CA PHE A 184 -8.46 3.00 -4.42
C PHE A 184 -7.23 2.41 -5.13
N LEU A 185 -6.51 1.52 -4.46
CA LEU A 185 -5.32 0.85 -4.99
C LEU A 185 -5.63 0.07 -6.28
N LEU A 186 -6.71 -0.69 -6.29
CA LEU A 186 -7.17 -1.43 -7.48
C LEU A 186 -7.55 -0.48 -8.63
N ALA A 187 -8.21 0.65 -8.32
CA ALA A 187 -8.52 1.66 -9.33
C ALA A 187 -7.26 2.29 -9.92
N LEU A 188 -6.28 2.59 -9.08
CA LEU A 188 -5.00 3.17 -9.47
C LEU A 188 -4.20 2.24 -10.40
N ILE A 189 -4.09 0.97 -10.03
CA ILE A 189 -3.42 -0.06 -10.83
C ILE A 189 -4.17 -0.28 -12.15
N GLY A 190 -5.50 -0.43 -12.10
CA GLY A 190 -6.34 -0.62 -13.28
C GLY A 190 -6.24 0.56 -14.24
N TRP A 191 -6.28 1.78 -13.72
CA TRP A 191 -6.12 3.01 -14.51
C TRP A 191 -4.74 3.10 -15.17
N LYS A 192 -3.66 2.84 -14.42
CA LYS A 192 -2.29 2.90 -14.94
C LYS A 192 -2.00 1.83 -15.99
N SER A 193 -2.51 0.62 -15.79
CA SER A 193 -2.32 -0.50 -16.73
C SER A 193 -3.29 -0.47 -17.92
N GLY A 194 -4.17 0.51 -18.02
CA GLY A 194 -5.22 0.56 -19.04
C GLY A 194 -6.33 -0.48 -18.86
N ARG A 195 -6.38 -1.15 -17.70
CA ARG A 195 -7.32 -2.24 -17.35
C ARG A 195 -8.48 -1.72 -16.51
N SER A 196 -9.11 -0.67 -16.95
CA SER A 196 -10.26 -0.06 -16.26
C SER A 196 -11.55 -0.89 -16.41
N ASP A 197 -11.47 -2.22 -16.33
CA ASP A 197 -12.66 -3.06 -16.39
C ASP A 197 -13.56 -2.78 -15.17
N ARG A 198 -14.65 -2.06 -15.43
CA ARG A 198 -15.64 -1.69 -14.42
C ARG A 198 -16.36 -2.91 -13.83
N ASN A 199 -16.27 -4.08 -14.48
CA ASN A 199 -16.86 -5.31 -13.99
C ASN A 199 -16.17 -5.81 -12.72
N ILE A 200 -14.90 -5.47 -12.50
CA ILE A 200 -14.17 -5.78 -11.26
C ILE A 200 -14.96 -5.32 -10.04
N ALA A 201 -15.64 -4.18 -10.11
CA ALA A 201 -16.45 -3.67 -9.02
C ALA A 201 -17.57 -4.62 -8.55
N ASN A 202 -18.00 -5.57 -9.40
CA ASN A 202 -19.02 -6.56 -9.04
C ASN A 202 -18.48 -7.66 -8.11
N TYR A 203 -17.17 -7.84 -8.09
CA TYR A 203 -16.48 -8.82 -7.25
C TYR A 203 -15.99 -8.22 -5.91
N LEU A 204 -16.16 -6.91 -5.74
CA LEU A 204 -15.70 -6.19 -4.55
C LEU A 204 -16.83 -6.04 -3.53
N ARG A 205 -16.47 -6.02 -2.26
CA ARG A 205 -17.35 -5.57 -1.18
C ARG A 205 -17.91 -4.18 -1.50
N PRO A 206 -19.12 -3.85 -1.01
CA PRO A 206 -19.78 -2.58 -1.36
C PRO A 206 -18.96 -1.32 -1.09
N ASP A 207 -18.22 -1.28 0.03
CA ASP A 207 -17.35 -0.17 0.42
C ASP A 207 -16.13 -0.04 -0.52
N ALA A 208 -15.44 -1.14 -0.81
CA ALA A 208 -14.33 -1.17 -1.76
C ALA A 208 -14.80 -0.85 -3.20
N ALA A 209 -15.95 -1.39 -3.61
CA ALA A 209 -16.54 -1.11 -4.92
C ALA A 209 -16.88 0.37 -5.11
N LEU A 210 -17.39 1.02 -4.04
CA LEU A 210 -17.65 2.45 -4.06
C LEU A 210 -16.36 3.27 -4.21
N SER A 211 -15.34 2.92 -3.43
CA SER A 211 -14.01 3.55 -3.52
C SER A 211 -13.41 3.36 -4.91
N PHE A 212 -13.39 2.13 -5.43
CA PHE A 212 -12.90 1.80 -6.76
C PHE A 212 -13.55 2.66 -7.85
N LYS A 213 -14.90 2.69 -7.91
CA LYS A 213 -15.64 3.44 -8.93
C LYS A 213 -15.39 4.95 -8.85
N ARG A 214 -15.33 5.52 -7.64
CA ARG A 214 -15.07 6.95 -7.43
C ARG A 214 -13.65 7.32 -7.81
N SER A 215 -12.68 6.51 -7.39
CA SER A 215 -11.26 6.74 -7.68
C SER A 215 -10.95 6.61 -9.16
N LEU A 216 -11.47 5.57 -9.82
CA LEU A 216 -11.30 5.41 -11.27
C LEU A 216 -11.88 6.61 -12.04
N LYS A 217 -13.11 7.04 -11.69
CA LYS A 217 -13.72 8.24 -12.29
C LYS A 217 -12.91 9.51 -12.04
N TYR A 218 -12.30 9.65 -10.87
CA TYR A 218 -11.44 10.78 -10.53
C TYR A 218 -10.16 10.75 -11.39
N LEU A 219 -9.46 9.62 -11.42
CA LEU A 219 -8.22 9.44 -12.19
C LEU A 219 -8.44 9.67 -13.68
N ASP A 220 -9.49 9.09 -14.27
CA ASP A 220 -9.86 9.29 -15.66
C ASP A 220 -10.13 10.77 -16.01
N LYS A 221 -10.73 11.50 -15.08
CA LYS A 221 -11.09 12.91 -15.31
C LYS A 221 -9.93 13.88 -15.12
N THR A 222 -9.09 13.63 -14.12
CA THR A 222 -8.10 14.61 -13.65
C THR A 222 -6.67 14.26 -14.01
N ASN A 223 -6.38 13.01 -14.30
CA ASN A 223 -5.02 12.48 -14.44
C ASN A 223 -4.12 12.83 -13.23
N ASP A 224 -4.72 13.06 -12.05
CA ASP A 224 -4.04 13.51 -10.84
C ASP A 224 -3.55 12.31 -10.03
N SER A 225 -2.38 11.82 -10.39
CA SER A 225 -1.67 10.73 -9.72
C SER A 225 -0.16 10.84 -9.94
N LEU A 226 0.63 10.40 -8.96
CA LEU A 226 2.08 10.27 -9.11
C LEU A 226 2.45 9.30 -10.24
N LEU A 227 1.58 8.34 -10.54
CA LEU A 227 1.80 7.40 -11.63
C LEU A 227 1.67 8.04 -13.02
N ALA A 228 1.13 9.26 -13.12
CA ALA A 228 1.02 9.97 -14.39
C ALA A 228 2.38 10.41 -14.94
N ASP A 229 3.33 10.76 -14.05
CA ASP A 229 4.68 11.22 -14.43
C ASP A 229 5.78 10.37 -13.78
N HIS A 230 6.41 9.51 -14.56
CA HIS A 230 7.52 8.66 -14.11
C HIS A 230 8.76 9.44 -13.61
N ASN A 231 8.93 10.71 -14.03
CA ASN A 231 10.08 11.50 -13.59
C ASN A 231 9.97 11.92 -12.13
N LEU A 232 8.75 11.99 -11.59
CA LEU A 232 8.53 12.29 -10.17
C LEU A 232 9.24 11.31 -9.24
N LEU A 233 9.37 10.04 -9.64
CA LEU A 233 10.02 9.00 -8.84
C LEU A 233 11.54 9.15 -8.71
N ARG A 234 12.14 9.85 -9.66
CA ARG A 234 13.57 10.14 -9.65
C ARG A 234 13.92 11.32 -8.75
N LEU A 235 12.89 12.02 -8.26
CA LEU A 235 13.09 13.08 -7.28
C LEU A 235 13.30 12.49 -5.89
N GLU A 236 14.40 12.89 -5.28
CA GLU A 236 14.78 12.54 -3.91
C GLU A 236 14.88 13.80 -3.07
N SER A 237 14.93 13.63 -1.76
CA SER A 237 15.23 14.74 -0.85
C SER A 237 16.60 15.39 -1.12
N SER A 238 17.52 14.65 -1.75
CA SER A 238 18.83 15.13 -2.21
C SER A 238 18.76 15.97 -3.50
N SER A 239 17.66 15.93 -4.25
CA SER A 239 17.47 16.71 -5.47
C SER A 239 17.60 18.21 -5.19
N SER A 240 18.09 19.01 -6.17
CA SER A 240 18.22 20.45 -5.96
C SER A 240 16.87 21.11 -5.69
N ILE A 241 16.86 22.13 -4.82
CA ILE A 241 15.61 22.82 -4.46
C ILE A 241 14.93 23.45 -5.69
N SER A 242 15.70 23.90 -6.68
CA SER A 242 15.15 24.44 -7.94
C SER A 242 14.48 23.36 -8.79
N ALA A 243 14.98 22.12 -8.78
CA ALA A 243 14.34 21.00 -9.45
C ALA A 243 13.01 20.65 -8.76
N LEU A 244 12.96 20.63 -7.44
CA LEU A 244 11.72 20.41 -6.67
C LEU A 244 10.72 21.56 -6.90
N GLU A 245 11.19 22.81 -6.91
CA GLU A 245 10.33 23.97 -7.16
C GLU A 245 9.64 23.95 -8.51
N ALA A 246 10.29 23.40 -9.54
CA ALA A 246 9.68 23.27 -10.86
C ALA A 246 8.36 22.48 -10.83
N TYR A 247 8.29 21.46 -9.98
CA TYR A 247 7.08 20.64 -9.79
C TYR A 247 6.04 21.27 -8.86
N LEU A 248 6.40 22.29 -8.07
CA LEU A 248 5.43 23.04 -7.27
C LEU A 248 4.56 24.00 -8.13
N LYS A 249 4.83 24.11 -9.42
CA LYS A 249 4.06 24.95 -10.37
C LYS A 249 2.98 24.16 -11.13
N THR A 250 2.72 22.92 -10.74
CA THR A 250 1.66 22.06 -11.32
C THR A 250 0.32 22.27 -10.60
N ASP A 251 -0.78 21.89 -11.28
CA ASP A 251 -2.12 21.84 -10.69
C ASP A 251 -2.46 20.46 -10.05
N SER A 252 -1.56 19.47 -10.15
CA SER A 252 -1.74 18.14 -9.61
C SER A 252 -1.52 18.14 -8.09
N ALA A 253 -2.58 17.89 -7.32
CA ALA A 253 -2.49 17.83 -5.87
C ALA A 253 -1.56 16.70 -5.40
N SER A 254 -1.59 15.55 -6.05
CA SER A 254 -0.72 14.40 -5.74
C SER A 254 0.75 14.77 -5.91
N THR A 255 1.10 15.42 -7.01
CA THR A 255 2.47 15.90 -7.27
C THR A 255 2.92 16.94 -6.24
N LEU A 256 2.06 17.92 -5.96
CA LEU A 256 2.35 18.98 -4.99
C LEU A 256 2.63 18.40 -3.60
N ILE A 257 1.76 17.49 -3.13
CA ILE A 257 1.91 16.82 -1.83
C ILE A 257 3.22 16.04 -1.77
N TRP A 258 3.53 15.26 -2.80
CA TRP A 258 4.75 14.47 -2.86
C TRP A 258 6.01 15.35 -2.78
N VAL A 259 6.09 16.36 -3.62
CA VAL A 259 7.25 17.27 -3.67
C VAL A 259 7.41 18.05 -2.36
N MET A 260 6.31 18.54 -1.77
CA MET A 260 6.37 19.21 -0.48
C MET A 260 6.83 18.29 0.66
N ARG A 261 6.47 17.00 0.64
CA ARG A 261 6.99 16.01 1.58
C ARG A 261 8.48 15.72 1.39
N LEU A 262 8.97 15.70 0.15
CA LEU A 262 10.40 15.60 -0.11
C LEU A 262 11.15 16.83 0.44
N ILE A 263 10.59 18.02 0.27
CA ILE A 263 11.17 19.26 0.83
C ILE A 263 11.19 19.21 2.36
N GLU A 264 10.09 18.76 2.99
CA GLU A 264 9.98 18.62 4.45
C GLU A 264 11.06 17.69 5.04
N SER A 265 11.45 16.65 4.32
CA SER A 265 12.45 15.67 4.77
C SER A 265 13.91 16.14 4.64
N ARG A 266 14.16 17.36 4.15
CA ARG A 266 15.51 17.87 3.92
C ARG A 266 16.16 18.41 5.19
N SER A 267 17.47 18.24 5.32
CA SER A 267 18.25 18.73 6.45
C SER A 267 18.39 20.25 6.50
N GLU A 268 18.32 20.93 5.35
CA GLU A 268 18.42 22.40 5.22
C GLU A 268 17.07 23.09 5.07
N LEU A 269 16.02 22.51 5.67
CA LEU A 269 14.63 22.93 5.50
C LEU A 269 14.41 24.46 5.66
N PRO A 270 14.95 25.18 6.66
CA PRO A 270 14.73 26.64 6.79
C PRO A 270 15.27 27.44 5.61
N ARG A 271 16.45 27.07 5.10
CA ARG A 271 17.06 27.71 3.93
C ARG A 271 16.29 27.42 2.65
N ASP A 272 15.93 26.15 2.45
CA ASP A 272 15.24 25.70 1.26
C ASP A 272 13.84 26.32 1.16
N THR A 273 13.09 26.36 2.25
CA THR A 273 11.79 27.02 2.29
C THR A 273 11.90 28.53 2.04
N GLY A 274 12.96 29.16 2.50
CA GLY A 274 13.24 30.57 2.19
C GLY A 274 13.38 30.84 0.71
N GLN A 275 14.00 29.94 -0.05
CA GLN A 275 14.20 30.06 -1.50
C GLN A 275 12.89 29.91 -2.29
N ILE A 276 12.02 28.96 -1.92
CA ILE A 276 10.77 28.65 -2.61
C ILE A 276 9.54 29.34 -2.01
N LYS A 277 9.75 30.20 -1.02
CA LYS A 277 8.70 30.87 -0.27
C LYS A 277 7.60 31.52 -1.14
N PRO A 278 7.92 32.28 -2.22
CA PRO A 278 6.89 32.85 -3.07
C PRO A 278 5.98 31.78 -3.71
N THR A 279 6.56 30.66 -4.11
CA THR A 279 5.81 29.53 -4.71
C THR A 279 4.89 28.89 -3.65
N LEU A 280 5.38 28.66 -2.43
CA LEU A 280 4.56 28.13 -1.33
C LEU A 280 3.40 29.07 -0.97
N PHE A 281 3.62 30.39 -0.95
CA PHE A 281 2.55 31.36 -0.75
C PHE A 281 1.48 31.30 -1.86
N GLY A 282 1.86 30.99 -3.08
CA GLY A 282 0.92 30.76 -4.18
C GLY A 282 0.00 29.56 -3.94
N LEU A 283 0.49 28.53 -3.25
CA LEU A 283 -0.26 27.32 -2.94
C LEU A 283 -1.26 27.47 -1.78
N LEU A 284 -1.22 28.56 -1.01
CA LEU A 284 -2.18 28.78 0.08
C LEU A 284 -3.62 28.95 -0.40
N ASP A 285 -3.82 29.30 -1.66
CA ASP A 285 -5.13 29.47 -2.29
C ASP A 285 -5.49 28.26 -3.20
N HIS A 286 -4.75 27.15 -3.11
CA HIS A 286 -5.01 25.97 -3.91
C HIS A 286 -6.37 25.34 -3.54
N LYS A 287 -7.07 24.77 -4.53
CA LYS A 287 -8.40 24.12 -4.36
C LYS A 287 -8.39 22.93 -3.40
N ASP A 288 -7.25 22.23 -3.27
CA ASP A 288 -7.07 21.11 -2.35
C ASP A 288 -6.59 21.61 -0.98
N GLN A 289 -7.38 21.31 0.07
CA GLN A 289 -7.12 21.77 1.42
C GLN A 289 -5.83 21.19 2.02
N PHE A 290 -5.47 19.97 1.66
CA PHE A 290 -4.27 19.34 2.18
C PHE A 290 -3.00 19.98 1.61
N VAL A 291 -3.04 20.38 0.32
CA VAL A 291 -1.98 21.19 -0.30
C VAL A 291 -1.79 22.50 0.46
N ASN A 292 -2.88 23.22 0.79
CA ASN A 292 -2.80 24.46 1.54
C ASN A 292 -2.19 24.27 2.93
N GLN A 293 -2.61 23.23 3.65
CA GLN A 293 -2.11 22.93 4.99
C GLN A 293 -0.62 22.60 4.97
N LEU A 294 -0.18 21.83 3.99
CA LEU A 294 1.22 21.44 3.86
C LEU A 294 2.09 22.64 3.44
N ALA A 295 1.60 23.48 2.53
CA ALA A 295 2.28 24.72 2.16
C ALA A 295 2.43 25.67 3.38
N LEU A 296 1.37 25.82 4.18
CA LEU A 296 1.40 26.61 5.41
C LEU A 296 2.43 26.05 6.41
N HIS A 297 2.45 24.73 6.56
CA HIS A 297 3.41 24.05 7.43
C HIS A 297 4.85 24.34 6.98
N LEU A 298 5.15 24.18 5.68
CA LEU A 298 6.49 24.47 5.15
C LEU A 298 6.88 25.94 5.33
N ILE A 299 5.97 26.89 5.10
CA ILE A 299 6.23 28.32 5.29
C ILE A 299 6.63 28.60 6.74
N SER A 300 6.08 27.87 7.73
CA SER A 300 6.43 28.06 9.15
C SER A 300 7.90 27.79 9.47
N PHE A 301 8.64 27.11 8.62
CA PHE A 301 10.08 26.88 8.75
C PHE A 301 10.93 27.99 8.11
N ALA A 302 10.34 28.90 7.35
CA ALA A 302 11.11 29.99 6.73
C ALA A 302 11.67 30.93 7.79
N GLU A 303 12.98 31.23 7.71
CA GLU A 303 13.69 32.03 8.72
C GLU A 303 13.17 33.44 8.92
N LYS A 304 12.60 34.05 7.87
CA LYS A 304 12.10 35.44 7.93
C LYS A 304 10.83 35.56 7.09
N LEU A 305 9.81 36.11 7.71
CA LEU A 305 8.59 36.56 7.05
C LEU A 305 8.57 38.10 7.09
N ASP A 306 8.16 38.71 5.98
CA ASP A 306 7.89 40.15 5.97
C ASP A 306 6.50 40.48 6.58
N ASP A 307 6.22 41.77 6.80
CA ASP A 307 4.97 42.19 7.41
C ASP A 307 3.73 41.81 6.57
N ASN A 308 3.84 41.85 5.22
CA ASN A 308 2.75 41.47 4.31
C ASN A 308 2.50 39.96 4.34
N GLU A 309 3.54 39.17 4.36
CA GLU A 309 3.49 37.71 4.50
C GLU A 309 2.84 37.30 5.83
N THR A 310 3.24 37.94 6.91
CA THR A 310 2.67 37.74 8.26
C THR A 310 1.17 38.05 8.29
N VAL A 311 0.75 39.18 7.70
CA VAL A 311 -0.67 39.53 7.56
C VAL A 311 -1.44 38.51 6.71
N ARG A 312 -0.84 38.06 5.62
CA ARG A 312 -1.48 37.04 4.74
C ARG A 312 -1.67 35.70 5.48
N LEU A 313 -0.66 35.24 6.22
CA LEU A 313 -0.77 34.02 7.04
C LEU A 313 -1.85 34.16 8.13
N ALA A 314 -1.91 35.28 8.82
CA ALA A 314 -2.93 35.54 9.83
C ALA A 314 -4.35 35.42 9.24
N LYS A 315 -4.56 35.97 8.04
CA LYS A 315 -5.86 35.85 7.33
C LYS A 315 -6.21 34.41 6.99
N VAL A 316 -5.25 33.63 6.47
CA VAL A 316 -5.48 32.23 6.11
C VAL A 316 -5.77 31.36 7.34
N THR A 317 -5.10 31.60 8.46
CA THR A 317 -5.37 30.89 9.73
C THR A 317 -6.74 31.27 10.33
N GLN A 318 -7.12 32.54 10.33
CA GLN A 318 -8.42 32.99 10.84
C GLN A 318 -9.60 32.43 10.02
N SER A 319 -9.49 32.39 8.69
CA SER A 319 -10.55 31.82 7.85
C SER A 319 -10.77 30.31 8.08
N LYS A 320 -9.76 29.59 8.59
CA LYS A 320 -9.85 28.16 8.90
C LYS A 320 -10.48 27.84 10.25
N ASP A 321 -10.29 28.72 11.24
CA ASP A 321 -10.94 28.56 12.55
C ASP A 321 -12.47 28.70 12.47
N GLU A 322 -12.98 29.46 11.52
CA GLU A 322 -14.42 29.56 11.23
C GLU A 322 -15.01 28.25 10.66
N TRP A 323 -14.22 27.42 9.97
CA TRP A 323 -14.68 26.14 9.41
C TRP A 323 -14.62 24.97 10.39
N SER A 324 -13.81 25.07 11.45
CA SER A 324 -13.76 24.05 12.51
C SER A 324 -14.94 24.17 13.49
N ASN A 325 -15.69 25.28 13.45
CA ASN A 325 -16.83 25.57 14.31
C ASN A 325 -18.19 25.49 13.61
N ALA A 326 -18.23 25.09 12.33
CA ALA A 326 -19.46 24.87 11.56
C ALA A 326 -19.67 23.38 11.26
#